data_ba7e910e8367bdb3682c50e695c6461c
#
_entry.id   ba7e910e8367bdb3682c50e695c6461c
#
_cell.length_a   1.000
_cell.length_b   1.000
_cell.length_c   1.000
_cell.angle_alpha   90.00
_cell.angle_beta   90.00
_cell.angle_gamma   90.00
#
_symmetry.space_group_name_H-M   'P 1'
#
loop_
_entity.id
_entity.type
_entity.pdbx_description
1 polymer ?
#
loop_
_entity_poly.entity_id
_entity_poly.type
_entity_poly.pdbx_seq_one_letter_code
_entity_poly.pdbx_strand_id
1 'polypeptide(L)'
;MSRIGFSRTQILILVSVWLTFLISFVMRLSWASLMPIVNEALNFTPQMGTTYLSAFYMGYAIMVLPGGILADRIGYRYTILVSLLSMAVITALMSTIDNYTYGWVLRFLLGIVSGPVQASCLSAIGDYFGPNQRGAAVGIFMSCT
;
A
#
# COMPACT_ATOMS: atom_id res chain seq x y z
N MET A 1 8.24 -7.99 -34.31
CA MET A 1 8.00 -7.24 -33.07
C MET A 1 6.59 -6.67 -33.14
N SER A 2 5.61 -7.36 -32.56
CA SER A 2 4.23 -6.83 -32.48
C SER A 2 4.22 -5.63 -31.56
N ARG A 3 3.75 -4.49 -32.05
CA ARG A 3 3.54 -3.30 -31.20
C ARG A 3 2.55 -3.69 -30.11
N ILE A 4 2.96 -3.66 -28.86
CA ILE A 4 2.11 -3.86 -27.71
C ILE A 4 1.20 -2.61 -27.60
N GLY A 5 0.12 -2.60 -28.38
CA GLY A 5 -0.88 -1.53 -28.31
C GLY A 5 -1.81 -1.79 -27.13
N PHE A 6 -1.86 -0.87 -26.17
CA PHE A 6 -2.85 -0.91 -25.09
C PHE A 6 -4.14 -0.21 -25.54
N SER A 7 -5.30 -0.80 -25.23
CA SER A 7 -6.60 -0.17 -25.37
C SER A 7 -6.72 1.04 -24.42
N ARG A 8 -7.55 2.02 -24.76
CA ARG A 8 -7.84 3.17 -23.87
C ARG A 8 -8.26 2.73 -22.48
N THR A 9 -9.09 1.71 -22.39
CA THR A 9 -9.53 1.14 -21.09
C THR A 9 -8.36 0.53 -20.33
N GLN A 10 -7.46 -0.19 -21.00
CA GLN A 10 -6.28 -0.76 -20.38
C GLN A 10 -5.32 0.31 -19.84
N ILE A 11 -5.14 1.41 -20.58
CA ILE A 11 -4.33 2.54 -20.13
C ILE A 11 -4.94 3.19 -18.89
N LEU A 12 -6.25 3.45 -18.88
CA LEU A 12 -6.93 4.04 -17.72
C LEU A 12 -6.81 3.15 -16.48
N ILE A 13 -6.98 1.84 -16.63
CA ILE A 13 -6.82 0.88 -15.52
C ILE A 13 -5.39 0.87 -15.03
N LEU A 14 -4.41 0.82 -15.93
CA LEU A 14 -3.00 0.81 -15.58
C LEU A 14 -2.59 2.07 -14.81
N VAL A 15 -3.03 3.24 -15.28
CA VAL A 15 -2.79 4.52 -14.59
C VAL A 15 -3.45 4.55 -13.22
N SER A 16 -4.71 4.08 -13.12
CA SER A 16 -5.43 4.05 -11.83
C SER A 16 -4.73 3.14 -10.81
N VAL A 17 -4.33 1.94 -11.25
CA VAL A 17 -3.62 0.96 -10.41
C VAL A 17 -2.23 1.50 -10.01
N TRP A 18 -1.53 2.12 -10.94
CA TRP A 18 -0.23 2.75 -10.70
C TRP A 18 -0.32 3.89 -9.69
N LEU A 19 -1.30 4.80 -9.84
CA LEU A 19 -1.54 5.88 -8.88
C LEU A 19 -1.93 5.36 -7.50
N THR A 20 -2.79 4.35 -7.43
CA THR A 20 -3.19 3.70 -6.18
C THR A 20 -1.96 3.16 -5.42
N PHE A 21 -1.09 2.47 -6.14
CA PHE A 21 0.11 1.89 -5.54
C PHE A 21 1.13 2.96 -5.17
N LEU A 22 1.29 3.99 -6.00
CA LEU A 22 2.15 5.14 -5.69
C LEU A 22 1.71 5.84 -4.40
N ILE A 23 0.41 6.13 -4.24
CA ILE A 23 -0.14 6.75 -3.03
C ILE A 23 0.14 5.87 -1.81
N SER A 24 -0.13 4.56 -1.92
CA SER A 24 0.16 3.60 -0.85
C SER A 24 1.65 3.57 -0.49
N PHE A 25 2.52 3.64 -1.49
CA PHE A 25 3.97 3.65 -1.30
C PHE A 25 4.46 4.93 -0.62
N VAL A 26 3.96 6.09 -1.04
CA VAL A 26 4.26 7.38 -0.39
C VAL A 26 3.83 7.39 1.07
N MET A 27 2.61 6.91 1.39
CA MET A 27 2.13 6.80 2.76
C MET A 27 3.02 5.88 3.62
N ARG A 28 3.55 4.80 3.04
CA ARG A 28 4.48 3.90 3.71
C ARG A 28 5.83 4.55 4.01
N LEU A 29 6.40 5.26 3.03
CA LEU A 29 7.71 5.90 3.16
C LEU A 29 7.68 7.21 3.96
N SER A 30 6.55 7.90 4.02
CA SER A 30 6.43 9.19 4.74
C SER A 30 6.90 9.09 6.19
N TRP A 31 6.74 7.93 6.83
CA TRP A 31 7.23 7.73 8.20
C TRP A 31 8.75 7.85 8.32
N ALA A 32 9.50 7.28 7.39
CA ALA A 32 10.97 7.34 7.45
C ALA A 32 11.47 8.80 7.42
N SER A 33 10.78 9.67 6.68
CA SER A 33 11.08 11.09 6.59
C SER A 33 10.60 11.88 7.81
N LEU A 34 9.47 11.49 8.42
CA LEU A 34 8.89 12.17 9.59
C LEU A 34 9.46 11.67 10.91
N MET A 35 10.08 10.50 10.93
CA MET A 35 10.59 9.86 12.15
C MET A 35 11.48 10.77 13.00
N PRO A 36 12.45 11.53 12.46
CA PRO A 36 13.28 12.42 13.27
C PRO A 36 12.47 13.49 13.97
N ILE A 37 11.52 14.10 13.27
CA ILE A 37 10.66 15.18 13.78
C ILE A 37 9.74 14.65 14.89
N VAL A 38 9.13 13.48 14.67
CA VAL A 38 8.24 12.87 15.66
C VAL A 38 8.99 12.41 16.91
N ASN A 39 10.19 11.85 16.74
CA ASN A 39 11.03 11.44 17.87
C ASN A 39 11.40 12.67 18.73
N GLU A 40 11.73 13.80 18.12
CA GLU A 40 12.04 15.03 18.83
C GLU A 40 10.80 15.60 19.55
N ALA A 41 9.66 15.67 18.85
CA ALA A 41 8.42 16.21 19.40
C ALA A 41 7.85 15.40 20.56
N LEU A 42 7.99 14.09 20.54
CA LEU A 42 7.45 13.19 21.56
C LEU A 42 8.52 12.67 22.55
N ASN A 43 9.75 13.18 22.46
CA ASN A 43 10.90 12.71 23.25
C ASN A 43 11.13 11.18 23.15
N PHE A 44 10.94 10.62 21.95
CA PHE A 44 11.17 9.20 21.70
C PHE A 44 12.66 8.96 21.40
N THR A 45 13.14 7.78 21.80
CA THR A 45 14.47 7.33 21.39
C THR A 45 14.46 6.91 19.92
N PRO A 46 15.58 6.98 19.19
CA PRO A 46 15.67 6.53 17.81
C PRO A 46 15.23 5.08 17.62
N GLN A 47 15.43 4.23 18.64
CA GLN A 47 14.97 2.85 18.63
C GLN A 47 13.44 2.75 18.65
N MET A 48 12.75 3.61 19.38
CA MET A 48 11.28 3.67 19.38
C MET A 48 10.72 4.02 18.00
N GLY A 49 11.35 4.95 17.29
CA GLY A 49 10.98 5.29 15.92
C GLY A 49 11.13 4.12 14.95
N THR A 50 12.22 3.33 15.07
CA THR A 50 12.45 2.17 14.22
C THR A 50 11.50 1.01 14.53
N THR A 51 11.02 0.84 15.76
CA THR A 51 10.02 -0.19 16.09
C THR A 51 8.66 0.10 15.46
N TYR A 52 8.33 1.34 15.17
CA TYR A 52 7.13 1.69 14.39
C TYR A 52 7.21 1.18 12.95
N LEU A 53 8.41 1.24 12.36
CA LEU A 53 8.64 0.68 11.04
C LEU A 53 8.49 -0.85 11.04
N SER A 54 9.05 -1.50 12.07
CA SER A 54 8.90 -2.95 12.26
C SER A 54 7.44 -3.36 12.48
N ALA A 55 6.66 -2.60 13.25
CA ALA A 55 5.24 -2.82 13.45
C ALA A 55 4.47 -2.79 12.13
N PHE A 56 4.75 -1.79 11.27
CA PHE A 56 4.15 -1.71 9.95
C PHE A 56 4.46 -2.96 9.11
N TYR A 57 5.73 -3.32 8.98
CA TYR A 57 6.12 -4.49 8.17
C TYR A 57 5.59 -5.81 8.71
N MET A 58 5.45 -5.94 10.03
CA MET A 58 4.84 -7.11 10.66
C MET A 58 3.35 -7.23 10.28
N GLY A 59 2.58 -6.14 10.40
CA GLY A 59 1.18 -6.11 9.96
C GLY A 59 1.03 -6.39 8.46
N TYR A 60 1.90 -5.80 7.65
CA TYR A 60 1.94 -6.01 6.21
C TYR A 60 2.21 -7.48 5.84
N ALA A 61 3.23 -8.10 6.45
CA ALA A 61 3.61 -9.48 6.19
C ALA A 61 2.48 -10.47 6.55
N ILE A 62 1.77 -10.22 7.66
CA ILE A 62 0.64 -11.03 8.08
C ILE A 62 -0.49 -10.98 7.05
N MET A 63 -0.75 -9.81 6.48
CA MET A 63 -1.95 -9.60 5.65
C MET A 63 -1.68 -9.68 4.14
N VAL A 64 -0.44 -9.72 3.69
CA VAL A 64 -0.14 -9.77 2.24
C VAL A 64 -0.70 -11.02 1.56
N LEU A 65 -0.61 -12.19 2.19
CA LEU A 65 -1.16 -13.44 1.66
C LEU A 65 -2.69 -13.55 1.82
N PRO A 66 -3.28 -13.38 3.03
CA PRO A 66 -4.72 -13.36 3.20
C PRO A 66 -5.41 -12.26 2.38
N GLY A 67 -4.74 -11.12 2.21
CA GLY A 67 -5.23 -10.00 1.42
C GLY A 67 -5.41 -10.32 -0.06
N GLY A 68 -4.55 -11.15 -0.63
CA GLY A 68 -4.74 -11.69 -1.98
C GLY A 68 -6.00 -12.54 -2.09
N ILE A 69 -6.21 -13.46 -1.17
CA ILE A 69 -7.43 -14.30 -1.11
C ILE A 69 -8.68 -13.43 -0.93
N LEU A 70 -8.59 -12.39 -0.12
CA LEU A 70 -9.69 -11.45 0.09
C LEU A 70 -10.03 -10.68 -1.19
N ALA A 71 -9.02 -10.23 -1.93
CA ALA A 71 -9.18 -9.57 -3.22
C ALA A 71 -9.86 -10.46 -4.26
N ASP A 72 -9.53 -11.75 -4.27
CA ASP A 72 -10.13 -12.74 -5.18
C ASP A 72 -11.59 -13.06 -4.81
N ARG A 73 -11.96 -13.03 -3.52
CA ARG A 73 -13.32 -13.35 -3.05
C ARG A 73 -14.29 -12.17 -3.11
N ILE A 74 -13.86 -11.00 -2.67
CA ILE A 74 -14.71 -9.79 -2.56
C ILE A 74 -14.62 -8.95 -3.84
N GLY A 75 -13.56 -9.14 -4.61
CA GLY A 75 -13.23 -8.37 -5.79
C GLY A 75 -12.21 -7.26 -5.50
N TYR A 76 -11.25 -7.14 -6.39
CA TYR A 76 -10.13 -6.20 -6.25
C TYR A 76 -10.57 -4.74 -6.09
N ARG A 77 -11.68 -4.32 -6.71
CA ARG A 77 -12.19 -2.95 -6.64
C ARG A 77 -12.58 -2.55 -5.22
N TYR A 78 -13.38 -3.39 -4.56
CA TYR A 78 -13.81 -3.16 -3.17
C TYR A 78 -12.63 -3.24 -2.22
N THR A 79 -11.75 -4.21 -2.41
CA THR A 79 -10.55 -4.38 -1.58
C THR A 79 -9.64 -3.15 -1.66
N ILE A 80 -9.40 -2.60 -2.86
CA ILE A 80 -8.62 -1.37 -3.03
C ILE A 80 -9.30 -0.18 -2.33
N LEU A 81 -10.61 0.02 -2.55
CA LEU A 81 -11.34 1.14 -1.96
C LEU A 81 -11.32 1.08 -0.43
N VAL A 82 -11.66 -0.07 0.15
CA VAL A 82 -11.65 -0.27 1.61
C VAL A 82 -10.25 -0.06 2.18
N SER A 83 -9.23 -0.62 1.54
CA SER A 83 -7.84 -0.45 1.97
C SER A 83 -7.41 1.02 1.94
N LEU A 84 -7.66 1.74 0.85
CA LEU A 84 -7.28 3.16 0.74
C LEU A 84 -8.02 4.04 1.75
N LEU A 85 -9.33 3.83 1.94
CA LEU A 85 -10.11 4.57 2.94
C LEU A 85 -9.61 4.29 4.36
N SER A 86 -9.36 3.02 4.69
CA SER A 86 -8.81 2.65 5.99
C SER A 86 -7.41 3.22 6.21
N MET A 87 -6.55 3.22 5.19
CA MET A 87 -5.23 3.85 5.26
C MET A 87 -5.34 5.36 5.51
N ALA A 88 -6.27 6.05 4.83
CA ALA A 88 -6.49 7.49 5.02
C ALA A 88 -6.94 7.80 6.46
N VAL A 89 -7.90 7.03 6.99
CA VAL A 89 -8.39 7.18 8.38
C VAL A 89 -7.27 6.92 9.39
N ILE A 90 -6.53 5.81 9.25
CA ILE A 90 -5.44 5.48 10.17
C ILE A 90 -4.33 6.53 10.10
N THR A 91 -4.01 7.04 8.91
CA THR A 91 -3.01 8.09 8.74
C THR A 91 -3.49 9.40 9.39
N ALA A 92 -4.77 9.75 9.28
CA ALA A 92 -5.34 10.90 9.98
C ALA A 92 -5.28 10.72 11.52
N LEU A 93 -5.58 9.52 12.03
CA LEU A 93 -5.46 9.21 13.45
C LEU A 93 -4.00 9.26 13.95
N MET A 94 -3.02 9.10 13.07
CA MET A 94 -1.61 9.25 13.44
C MET A 94 -1.23 10.69 13.81
N SER A 95 -2.02 11.70 13.44
CA SER A 95 -1.83 13.08 13.89
C SER A 95 -2.16 13.29 15.38
N THR A 96 -2.87 12.36 16.01
CA THR A 96 -3.28 12.41 17.40
C THR A 96 -2.46 11.48 18.30
N ILE A 97 -1.21 11.19 17.92
CA ILE A 97 -0.34 10.31 18.71
C ILE A 97 0.17 11.05 19.95
N ASP A 98 -0.32 10.65 21.12
CA ASP A 98 0.14 11.14 22.43
C ASP A 98 0.96 10.08 23.18
N ASN A 99 0.89 8.81 22.72
CA ASN A 99 1.47 7.67 23.45
C ASN A 99 2.17 6.71 22.47
N TYR A 100 3.32 6.18 22.89
CA TYR A 100 4.10 5.23 22.10
C TYR A 100 3.29 4.01 21.68
N THR A 101 2.57 3.37 22.61
CA THR A 101 1.79 2.15 22.32
C THR A 101 0.67 2.40 21.31
N TYR A 102 0.00 3.55 21.42
CA TYR A 102 -1.05 3.94 20.48
C TYR A 102 -0.52 4.11 19.06
N GLY A 103 0.60 4.82 18.90
CA GLY A 103 1.23 4.99 17.60
C GLY A 103 1.76 3.67 17.02
N TRP A 104 2.27 2.77 17.86
CA TRP A 104 2.70 1.44 17.44
C TRP A 104 1.54 0.61 16.88
N VAL A 105 0.39 0.60 17.58
CA VAL A 105 -0.83 -0.10 17.12
C VAL A 105 -1.35 0.49 15.80
N LEU A 106 -1.40 1.81 15.67
CA LEU A 106 -1.80 2.45 14.41
C LEU A 106 -0.89 2.07 13.24
N ARG A 107 0.43 1.98 13.47
CA ARG A 107 1.39 1.53 12.47
C ARG A 107 1.20 0.07 12.07
N PHE A 108 0.94 -0.79 13.03
CA PHE A 108 0.62 -2.19 12.80
C PHE A 108 -0.67 -2.34 11.97
N LEU A 109 -1.74 -1.62 12.34
CA LEU A 109 -3.00 -1.60 11.59
C LEU A 109 -2.81 -1.05 10.16
N LEU A 110 -2.00 0.01 10.00
CA LEU A 110 -1.68 0.55 8.68
C LEU A 110 -0.98 -0.51 7.80
N GLY A 111 -0.10 -1.32 8.38
CA GLY A 111 0.50 -2.47 7.71
C GLY A 111 -0.54 -3.48 7.24
N ILE A 112 -1.46 -3.87 8.11
CA ILE A 112 -2.55 -4.83 7.80
C ILE A 112 -3.38 -4.33 6.61
N VAL A 113 -3.85 -3.09 6.64
CA VAL A 113 -4.74 -2.58 5.56
C VAL A 113 -4.00 -2.31 4.25
N SER A 114 -2.68 -2.13 4.28
CA SER A 114 -1.87 -1.92 3.07
C SER A 114 -1.48 -3.23 2.35
N GLY A 115 -1.49 -4.37 3.07
CA GLY A 115 -1.14 -5.67 2.51
C GLY A 115 -1.95 -6.07 1.27
N PRO A 116 -3.29 -5.98 1.31
CA PRO A 116 -4.14 -6.36 0.19
C PRO A 116 -4.00 -5.49 -1.06
N VAL A 117 -3.50 -4.26 -0.95
CA VAL A 117 -3.45 -3.29 -2.06
C VAL A 117 -2.62 -3.82 -3.23
N GLN A 118 -1.42 -4.31 -2.96
CA GLN A 118 -0.52 -4.83 -4.00
C GLN A 118 -1.11 -6.04 -4.72
N ALA A 119 -1.65 -7.00 -3.98
CA ALA A 119 -2.29 -8.19 -4.54
C ALA A 119 -3.50 -7.81 -5.40
N SER A 120 -4.37 -6.91 -4.92
CA SER A 120 -5.53 -6.42 -5.66
C SER A 120 -5.14 -5.69 -6.95
N CYS A 121 -4.07 -4.91 -6.94
CA CYS A 121 -3.56 -4.25 -8.13
C CYS A 121 -3.04 -5.26 -9.18
N LEU A 122 -2.34 -6.30 -8.74
CA LEU A 122 -1.87 -7.36 -9.62
C LEU A 122 -3.02 -8.21 -10.18
N SER A 123 -4.05 -8.52 -9.38
CA SER A 123 -5.28 -9.19 -9.84
C SER A 123 -5.99 -8.35 -10.90
N ALA A 124 -6.12 -7.03 -10.69
CA ALA A 124 -6.69 -6.13 -11.70
C ALA A 124 -5.90 -6.17 -13.03
N ILE A 125 -4.57 -6.14 -12.98
CA ILE A 125 -3.73 -6.27 -14.19
C ILE A 125 -3.97 -7.65 -14.84
N GLY A 126 -4.10 -8.71 -14.04
CA GLY A 126 -4.36 -10.06 -14.52
C GLY A 126 -5.66 -10.19 -15.32
N ASP A 127 -6.72 -9.48 -14.93
CA ASP A 127 -8.04 -9.54 -15.56
C ASP A 127 -8.12 -8.75 -16.88
N TYR A 128 -7.44 -7.61 -16.96
CA TYR A 128 -7.56 -6.70 -18.11
C TYR A 128 -6.47 -6.86 -19.16
N PHE A 129 -5.36 -7.54 -18.83
CA PHE A 129 -4.23 -7.69 -19.74
C PHE A 129 -4.02 -9.16 -20.13
N GLY A 130 -3.96 -9.41 -21.43
CA GLY A 130 -3.67 -10.74 -21.97
C GLY A 130 -2.24 -11.22 -21.63
N PRO A 131 -1.96 -12.53 -21.75
CA PRO A 131 -0.67 -13.13 -21.37
C PRO A 131 0.55 -12.41 -21.94
N ASN A 132 0.46 -11.94 -23.19
CA ASN A 132 1.55 -11.26 -23.89
C ASN A 132 1.78 -9.81 -23.43
N GLN A 133 0.81 -9.20 -22.74
CA GLN A 133 0.83 -7.81 -22.30
C GLN A 133 1.08 -7.68 -20.79
N ARG A 134 0.80 -8.74 -20.02
CA ARG A 134 0.91 -8.75 -18.55
C ARG A 134 2.31 -8.36 -18.06
N GLY A 135 3.35 -8.92 -18.69
CA GLY A 135 4.73 -8.62 -18.31
C GLY A 135 5.06 -7.13 -18.41
N ALA A 136 4.66 -6.49 -19.52
CA ALA A 136 4.87 -5.05 -19.72
C ALA A 136 4.02 -4.21 -18.74
N ALA A 137 2.76 -4.59 -18.51
CA ALA A 137 1.87 -3.91 -17.56
C ALA A 137 2.38 -3.99 -16.11
N VAL A 138 2.84 -5.15 -15.67
CA VAL A 138 3.47 -5.34 -14.36
C VAL A 138 4.78 -4.56 -14.24
N GLY A 139 5.61 -4.53 -15.30
CA GLY A 139 6.83 -3.73 -15.32
C GLY A 139 6.56 -2.23 -15.14
N ILE A 140 5.55 -1.69 -15.84
CA ILE A 140 5.11 -0.30 -15.67
C ILE A 140 4.55 -0.09 -14.25
N PHE A 141 3.72 -1.02 -13.75
CA PHE A 141 3.17 -0.95 -12.39
C PHE A 141 4.27 -0.90 -11.32
N MET A 142 5.30 -1.72 -11.46
CA MET A 142 6.43 -1.75 -10.50
C MET A 142 7.39 -0.56 -10.62
N SER A 143 7.30 0.25 -11.68
CA SER A 143 8.18 1.42 -11.86
C SER A 143 7.93 2.55 -10.85
N CYS A 144 6.85 2.47 -10.04
CA CYS A 144 6.56 3.46 -8.99
C CYS A 144 7.20 3.12 -7.62
N THR A 145 7.98 2.04 -7.53
CA THR A 145 8.71 1.64 -6.31
C THR A 145 10.20 1.85 -6.47
#